data_c661ba4994e6a15c89c67f94fc586753
#
_entry.id   c661ba4994e6a15c89c67f94fc586753
#
_cell.length_a   1.000
_cell.length_b   1.000
_cell.length_c   1.000
_cell.angle_alpha   90.00
_cell.angle_beta   90.00
_cell.angle_gamma   90.00
#
_symmetry.space_group_name_H-M   'P 1'
#
loop_
_entity.id
_entity.type
_entity.pdbx_description
1 polymer ?
#
loop_
_entity_poly.entity_id
_entity_poly.type
_entity_poly.pdbx_seq_one_letter_code
_entity_poly.pdbx_strand_id
1 'polypeptide(L)'
;PTVNFPIANLIRAFGTQDWKYHWRTITLHRLRSWGFNTIGNWSDLNSMRGQQIPYVLPLNGFPGTKTALFRDFPDVYSEEYKVNSVRFARGLASYKDDPWLIGYFMRNEPEWGFGSFNLASEMLEANPGTATRKALAVYLKGIYTDVEALNKAWETDLKSFNDLIEKNFRRMQDRSKKASQDLWDFSGQMVSTYVSIPAAELRKVDP
;
A
#
# COMPACT_ATOMS: atom_id res chain seq x y z
N PRO A 1 -1.32 -28.14 23.00
CA PRO A 1 -0.61 -28.39 21.75
C PRO A 1 -1.63 -28.40 20.61
N THR A 2 -1.36 -27.62 19.55
CA THR A 2 -2.21 -27.56 18.35
C THR A 2 -1.71 -28.57 17.35
N VAL A 3 -2.58 -29.46 16.84
CA VAL A 3 -2.23 -30.45 15.83
C VAL A 3 -2.68 -29.93 14.46
N ASN A 4 -1.74 -29.88 13.51
CA ASN A 4 -2.07 -29.60 12.11
C ASN A 4 -2.37 -30.94 11.41
N PHE A 5 -3.65 -31.27 11.31
CA PHE A 5 -4.10 -32.53 10.72
C PHE A 5 -3.65 -32.78 9.27
N PRO A 6 -3.70 -31.79 8.35
CA PRO A 6 -3.15 -31.95 7.01
C PRO A 6 -1.67 -32.36 7.00
N ILE A 7 -0.83 -31.68 7.77
CA ILE A 7 0.59 -32.03 7.88
C ILE A 7 0.77 -33.40 8.52
N ALA A 8 0.04 -33.71 9.58
CA ALA A 8 0.12 -35.02 10.23
C ALA A 8 -0.24 -36.16 9.26
N ASN A 9 -1.25 -35.98 8.44
CA ASN A 9 -1.62 -36.98 7.40
C ASN A 9 -0.55 -37.10 6.31
N LEU A 10 0.07 -36.00 5.89
CA LEU A 10 1.18 -36.06 4.92
C LEU A 10 2.41 -36.76 5.51
N ILE A 11 2.76 -36.47 6.75
CA ILE A 11 3.85 -37.17 7.44
C ILE A 11 3.55 -38.66 7.58
N ARG A 12 2.33 -39.03 7.92
CA ARG A 12 1.91 -40.43 8.00
C ARG A 12 2.01 -41.17 6.66
N ALA A 13 1.69 -40.49 5.57
CA ALA A 13 1.71 -41.08 4.22
C ALA A 13 3.13 -41.17 3.64
N PHE A 14 3.99 -40.16 3.88
CA PHE A 14 5.25 -39.95 3.18
C PHE A 14 6.49 -39.87 4.08
N GLY A 15 6.33 -40.00 5.39
CA GLY A 15 7.42 -39.86 6.36
C GLY A 15 7.75 -38.42 6.72
N THR A 16 8.48 -38.27 7.83
CA THR A 16 8.81 -36.95 8.42
C THR A 16 9.77 -36.13 7.55
N GLN A 17 10.61 -36.78 6.74
CA GLN A 17 11.64 -36.14 5.93
C GLN A 17 11.10 -35.69 4.56
N ASP A 18 10.27 -36.52 3.92
CA ASP A 18 9.94 -36.44 2.50
C ASP A 18 8.54 -35.84 2.21
N TRP A 19 7.70 -35.67 3.24
CA TRP A 19 6.31 -35.24 3.02
C TRP A 19 6.17 -33.92 2.24
N LYS A 20 7.08 -32.94 2.45
CA LYS A 20 7.06 -31.66 1.71
C LYS A 20 7.40 -31.86 0.23
N TYR A 21 8.37 -32.71 -0.07
CA TYR A 21 8.73 -33.06 -1.45
C TYR A 21 7.55 -33.72 -2.17
N HIS A 22 6.96 -34.71 -1.56
CA HIS A 22 5.81 -35.44 -2.15
C HIS A 22 4.59 -34.54 -2.29
N TRP A 23 4.26 -33.75 -1.26
CA TRP A 23 3.18 -32.78 -1.33
C TRP A 23 3.37 -31.78 -2.47
N ARG A 24 4.54 -31.19 -2.59
CA ARG A 24 4.88 -30.26 -3.67
C ARG A 24 4.72 -30.92 -5.05
N THR A 25 5.32 -32.08 -5.25
CA THR A 25 5.29 -32.82 -6.52
C THR A 25 3.86 -33.13 -6.94
N ILE A 26 3.06 -33.65 -6.02
CA ILE A 26 1.65 -33.98 -6.27
C ILE A 26 0.85 -32.70 -6.57
N THR A 27 1.05 -31.62 -5.79
CA THR A 27 0.35 -30.36 -5.97
C THR A 27 0.64 -29.76 -7.34
N LEU A 28 1.89 -29.68 -7.74
CA LEU A 28 2.29 -29.14 -9.06
C LEU A 28 1.75 -29.98 -10.21
N HIS A 29 1.79 -31.32 -10.09
CA HIS A 29 1.21 -32.21 -11.09
C HIS A 29 -0.30 -31.95 -11.23
N ARG A 30 -1.03 -31.84 -10.12
CA ARG A 30 -2.47 -31.57 -10.12
C ARG A 30 -2.78 -30.21 -10.74
N LEU A 31 -2.06 -29.14 -10.34
CA LEU A 31 -2.26 -27.82 -10.91
C LEU A 31 -2.11 -27.84 -12.43
N ARG A 32 -1.05 -28.45 -12.93
CA ARG A 32 -0.82 -28.59 -14.38
C ARG A 32 -1.91 -29.44 -15.08
N SER A 33 -2.33 -30.53 -14.48
CA SER A 33 -3.39 -31.37 -15.05
C SER A 33 -4.76 -30.70 -15.06
N TRP A 34 -4.98 -29.74 -14.16
CA TRP A 34 -6.20 -28.92 -14.11
C TRP A 34 -6.11 -27.66 -14.99
N GLY A 35 -5.01 -27.45 -15.69
CA GLY A 35 -4.81 -26.30 -16.58
C GLY A 35 -4.35 -25.02 -15.86
N PHE A 36 -3.99 -25.08 -14.58
CA PHE A 36 -3.37 -23.94 -13.91
C PHE A 36 -1.91 -23.79 -14.33
N ASN A 37 -1.53 -22.57 -14.64
CA ASN A 37 -0.20 -22.22 -15.14
C ASN A 37 0.57 -21.23 -14.25
N THR A 38 -0.01 -20.80 -13.14
CA THR A 38 0.57 -19.74 -12.28
C THR A 38 0.31 -20.06 -10.80
N ILE A 39 1.29 -19.75 -9.96
CA ILE A 39 1.17 -19.75 -8.50
C ILE A 39 0.82 -18.34 -8.04
N GLY A 40 -0.35 -18.18 -7.45
CA GLY A 40 -0.85 -16.89 -6.93
C GLY A 40 -0.37 -16.58 -5.52
N ASN A 41 -0.86 -15.44 -5.00
CA ASN A 41 -0.61 -15.02 -3.62
C ASN A 41 -1.09 -16.08 -2.61
N TRP A 42 -0.49 -16.03 -1.42
CA TRP A 42 -0.75 -16.93 -0.27
C TRP A 42 -0.45 -18.40 -0.51
N SER A 43 0.21 -18.73 -1.62
CA SER A 43 0.79 -20.04 -1.84
C SER A 43 2.10 -20.20 -1.04
N ASP A 44 2.51 -21.45 -0.79
CA ASP A 44 3.82 -21.73 -0.19
C ASP A 44 4.94 -21.55 -1.23
N LEU A 45 5.32 -20.29 -1.49
CA LEU A 45 6.35 -19.95 -2.48
C LEU A 45 7.72 -20.57 -2.15
N ASN A 46 8.05 -20.75 -0.87
CA ASN A 46 9.30 -21.37 -0.47
C ASN A 46 9.42 -22.81 -0.99
N SER A 47 8.30 -23.53 -1.05
CA SER A 47 8.27 -24.89 -1.59
C SER A 47 8.08 -24.93 -3.11
N MET A 48 7.51 -23.87 -3.71
CA MET A 48 7.13 -23.84 -5.13
C MET A 48 8.14 -23.13 -6.04
N ARG A 49 8.91 -22.19 -5.49
CA ARG A 49 9.95 -21.46 -6.25
C ARG A 49 10.99 -22.41 -6.83
N GLY A 50 11.44 -22.14 -8.06
CA GLY A 50 12.39 -23.00 -8.78
C GLY A 50 11.78 -24.24 -9.44
N GLN A 51 10.44 -24.39 -9.43
CA GLN A 51 9.75 -25.52 -10.04
C GLN A 51 9.30 -25.25 -11.49
N GLN A 52 9.86 -24.24 -12.14
CA GLN A 52 9.55 -23.88 -13.55
C GLN A 52 8.04 -23.67 -13.77
N ILE A 53 7.43 -22.92 -12.88
CA ILE A 53 6.05 -22.46 -12.99
C ILE A 53 6.00 -20.97 -12.63
N PRO A 54 5.34 -20.12 -13.43
CA PRO A 54 5.20 -18.71 -13.15
C PRO A 54 4.57 -18.44 -11.78
N TYR A 55 5.03 -17.39 -11.10
CA TYR A 55 4.49 -17.03 -9.79
C TYR A 55 4.45 -15.53 -9.57
N VAL A 56 3.55 -15.10 -8.67
CA VAL A 56 3.46 -13.74 -8.14
C VAL A 56 4.08 -13.72 -6.75
N LEU A 57 4.89 -12.72 -6.46
CA LEU A 57 5.52 -12.53 -5.15
C LEU A 57 4.73 -11.52 -4.30
N PRO A 58 4.03 -11.95 -3.24
CA PRO A 58 3.46 -11.02 -2.28
C PRO A 58 4.57 -10.39 -1.43
N LEU A 59 4.57 -9.06 -1.38
CA LEU A 59 5.57 -8.30 -0.64
C LEU A 59 5.08 -8.01 0.78
N ASN A 60 6.01 -8.12 1.73
CA ASN A 60 5.78 -7.74 3.13
C ASN A 60 6.47 -6.40 3.43
N GLY A 61 5.98 -5.70 4.45
CA GLY A 61 6.63 -4.47 4.92
C GLY A 61 6.46 -3.29 3.94
N PHE A 62 5.27 -3.17 3.33
CA PHE A 62 4.94 -2.00 2.51
C PHE A 62 5.30 -0.70 3.25
N PRO A 63 5.83 0.33 2.57
CA PRO A 63 6.35 1.53 3.21
C PRO A 63 5.31 2.24 4.07
N GLY A 64 5.67 2.55 5.28
CA GLY A 64 4.94 3.38 6.22
C GLY A 64 5.80 4.54 6.70
N THR A 65 5.26 5.37 7.58
CA THR A 65 5.96 6.44 8.29
C THR A 65 5.64 6.36 9.78
N LYS A 66 6.47 6.97 10.64
CA LYS A 66 6.21 7.02 12.09
C LYS A 66 4.87 7.67 12.40
N THR A 67 4.53 8.72 11.66
CA THR A 67 3.23 9.39 11.75
C THR A 67 2.33 8.85 10.66
N ALA A 68 1.26 8.16 11.02
CA ALA A 68 0.16 7.84 10.11
C ALA A 68 -0.81 9.03 10.07
N LEU A 69 -1.27 9.37 8.88
CA LEU A 69 -2.23 10.48 8.67
C LEU A 69 -3.65 10.07 9.05
N PHE A 70 -4.01 8.84 8.72
CA PHE A 70 -5.29 8.23 9.03
C PHE A 70 -5.15 6.69 9.03
N ARG A 71 -5.49 6.03 10.11
CA ARG A 71 -5.28 4.58 10.26
C ARG A 71 -3.84 4.20 9.91
N ASP A 72 -3.64 3.30 8.95
CA ASP A 72 -2.32 2.90 8.45
C ASP A 72 -1.86 3.70 7.21
N PHE A 73 -2.54 4.81 6.83
CA PHE A 73 -2.13 5.67 5.72
C PHE A 73 -0.96 6.57 6.12
N PRO A 74 0.22 6.43 5.50
CA PRO A 74 1.44 7.16 5.88
C PRO A 74 1.45 8.61 5.38
N ASP A 75 2.40 9.41 5.87
CA ASP A 75 2.73 10.74 5.35
C ASP A 75 3.48 10.62 4.01
N VAL A 76 2.72 10.38 2.92
CA VAL A 76 3.24 9.97 1.61
C VAL A 76 4.11 11.01 0.90
N TYR A 77 4.03 12.30 1.29
CA TYR A 77 4.88 13.36 0.76
C TYR A 77 6.16 13.58 1.59
N SER A 78 6.33 12.81 2.69
CA SER A 78 7.50 12.94 3.55
C SER A 78 8.75 12.31 2.93
N GLU A 79 9.91 12.80 3.34
CA GLU A 79 11.19 12.18 3.00
C GLU A 79 11.32 10.78 3.61
N GLU A 80 10.75 10.57 4.80
CA GLU A 80 10.71 9.27 5.46
C GLU A 80 10.02 8.22 4.57
N TYR A 81 8.90 8.57 3.93
CA TYR A 81 8.18 7.66 3.03
C TYR A 81 9.02 7.26 1.82
N LYS A 82 9.74 8.22 1.22
CA LYS A 82 10.66 7.95 0.09
C LYS A 82 11.79 7.01 0.50
N VAL A 83 12.45 7.30 1.63
CA VAL A 83 13.54 6.45 2.15
C VAL A 83 13.06 5.03 2.45
N ASN A 84 11.87 4.90 3.06
CA ASN A 84 11.28 3.60 3.35
C ASN A 84 10.87 2.85 2.07
N SER A 85 10.45 3.56 1.02
CA SER A 85 10.15 2.97 -0.30
C SER A 85 11.42 2.42 -0.98
N VAL A 86 12.54 3.14 -0.89
CA VAL A 86 13.84 2.65 -1.36
C VAL A 86 14.27 1.39 -0.61
N ARG A 87 14.10 1.38 0.73
CA ARG A 87 14.44 0.20 1.55
C ARG A 87 13.56 -0.99 1.19
N PHE A 88 12.28 -0.78 1.02
CA PHE A 88 11.32 -1.80 0.58
C PHE A 88 11.73 -2.43 -0.75
N ALA A 89 12.07 -1.61 -1.74
CA ALA A 89 12.48 -2.09 -3.06
C ALA A 89 13.77 -2.92 -3.02
N ARG A 90 14.77 -2.53 -2.21
CA ARG A 90 16.03 -3.28 -2.10
C ARG A 90 15.86 -4.74 -1.66
N GLY A 91 14.80 -5.05 -0.93
CA GLY A 91 14.47 -6.42 -0.53
C GLY A 91 14.21 -7.38 -1.70
N LEU A 92 13.99 -6.84 -2.91
CA LEU A 92 13.69 -7.61 -4.11
C LEU A 92 14.91 -8.03 -4.93
N ALA A 93 16.09 -7.54 -4.59
CA ALA A 93 17.31 -7.79 -5.39
C ALA A 93 17.61 -9.28 -5.63
N SER A 94 17.16 -10.17 -4.73
CA SER A 94 17.32 -11.62 -4.88
C SER A 94 16.31 -12.29 -5.82
N TYR A 95 15.36 -11.53 -6.35
CA TYR A 95 14.29 -12.06 -7.21
C TYR A 95 14.34 -11.53 -8.65
N LYS A 96 15.02 -10.41 -8.89
CA LYS A 96 15.00 -9.65 -10.16
C LYS A 96 15.39 -10.47 -11.40
N ASP A 97 16.22 -11.49 -11.25
CA ASP A 97 16.69 -12.33 -12.37
C ASP A 97 15.94 -13.67 -12.44
N ASP A 98 14.85 -13.84 -11.69
CA ASP A 98 14.06 -15.07 -11.72
C ASP A 98 13.09 -15.05 -12.91
N PRO A 99 13.30 -15.88 -13.96
CA PRO A 99 12.50 -15.85 -15.18
C PRO A 99 11.07 -16.35 -14.96
N TRP A 100 10.76 -16.90 -13.79
CA TRP A 100 9.43 -17.39 -13.44
C TRP A 100 8.62 -16.40 -12.61
N LEU A 101 9.25 -15.31 -12.14
CA LEU A 101 8.56 -14.24 -11.45
C LEU A 101 7.84 -13.33 -12.47
N ILE A 102 6.51 -13.31 -12.42
CA ILE A 102 5.67 -12.51 -13.34
C ILE A 102 5.25 -11.16 -12.78
N GLY A 103 5.47 -10.91 -11.49
CA GLY A 103 5.17 -9.63 -10.86
C GLY A 103 5.07 -9.68 -9.35
N TYR A 104 4.84 -8.50 -8.79
CA TYR A 104 4.77 -8.27 -7.35
C TYR A 104 3.38 -7.88 -6.90
N PHE A 105 2.92 -8.47 -5.82
CA PHE A 105 1.72 -8.03 -5.12
C PHE A 105 2.15 -7.13 -3.95
N MET A 106 2.04 -5.83 -4.14
CA MET A 106 2.71 -4.84 -3.29
C MET A 106 2.09 -4.69 -1.91
N ARG A 107 0.77 -4.70 -1.81
CA ARG A 107 0.04 -4.48 -0.55
C ARG A 107 -1.30 -5.19 -0.60
N ASN A 108 -1.66 -5.87 0.48
CA ASN A 108 -2.99 -6.43 0.68
C ASN A 108 -3.78 -5.58 1.67
N GLU A 109 -5.01 -5.27 1.33
CA GLU A 109 -6.06 -4.74 2.21
C GLU A 109 -5.56 -3.71 3.24
N PRO A 110 -5.10 -2.50 2.82
CA PRO A 110 -4.73 -1.46 3.77
C PRO A 110 -5.96 -1.01 4.57
N GLU A 111 -5.79 -0.74 5.87
CA GLU A 111 -6.90 -0.40 6.77
C GLU A 111 -7.68 0.85 6.33
N TRP A 112 -7.00 1.81 5.73
CA TRP A 112 -7.62 3.02 5.18
C TRP A 112 -8.55 2.74 3.98
N GLY A 113 -8.40 1.59 3.32
CA GLY A 113 -9.23 1.17 2.18
C GLY A 113 -10.59 0.57 2.58
N PHE A 114 -10.79 0.28 3.87
CA PHE A 114 -12.06 -0.27 4.34
C PHE A 114 -13.05 0.84 4.73
N GLY A 115 -13.76 1.35 3.74
CA GLY A 115 -14.81 2.36 3.89
C GLY A 115 -14.65 3.51 2.89
N SER A 116 -15.65 4.39 2.86
CA SER A 116 -15.66 5.59 2.03
C SER A 116 -15.16 6.78 2.83
N PHE A 117 -13.85 6.97 2.90
CA PHE A 117 -13.21 8.04 3.64
C PHE A 117 -12.62 9.09 2.69
N ASN A 118 -12.83 10.36 3.01
CA ASN A 118 -12.08 11.44 2.39
C ASN A 118 -10.75 11.60 3.14
N LEU A 119 -9.69 10.94 2.65
CA LEU A 119 -8.40 10.86 3.33
C LEU A 119 -7.80 12.22 3.67
N ALA A 120 -7.97 13.22 2.80
CA ALA A 120 -7.47 14.57 3.06
C ALA A 120 -8.25 15.24 4.19
N SER A 121 -9.55 15.00 4.30
CA SER A 121 -10.35 15.50 5.44
C SER A 121 -9.97 14.80 6.74
N GLU A 122 -9.83 13.48 6.71
CA GLU A 122 -9.39 12.69 7.88
C GLU A 122 -7.99 13.12 8.36
N MET A 123 -7.06 13.35 7.42
CA MET A 123 -5.73 13.88 7.72
C MET A 123 -5.79 15.23 8.46
N LEU A 124 -6.75 16.09 8.13
CA LEU A 124 -6.88 17.41 8.77
C LEU A 124 -7.39 17.32 10.23
N GLU A 125 -7.88 16.19 10.68
CA GLU A 125 -8.36 16.02 12.06
C GLU A 125 -7.22 15.83 13.07
N ALA A 126 -6.04 15.37 12.63
CA ALA A 126 -4.91 15.07 13.50
C ALA A 126 -3.55 15.36 12.82
N ASN A 127 -2.48 15.29 13.57
CA ASN A 127 -1.09 15.33 13.09
C ASN A 127 -0.74 16.57 12.24
N PRO A 128 -0.83 17.80 12.81
CA PRO A 128 -0.42 19.02 12.12
C PRO A 128 1.08 18.99 11.79
N GLY A 129 1.48 19.80 10.81
CA GLY A 129 2.88 19.96 10.40
C GLY A 129 3.41 18.91 9.45
N THR A 130 2.62 17.88 9.10
CA THR A 130 3.03 16.79 8.20
C THR A 130 3.31 17.28 6.78
N ALA A 131 4.14 16.54 6.03
CA ALA A 131 4.49 16.89 4.66
C ALA A 131 3.29 16.83 3.72
N THR A 132 2.37 15.90 3.94
CA THR A 132 1.13 15.80 3.14
C THR A 132 0.20 17.00 3.38
N ARG A 133 0.12 17.57 4.59
CA ARG A 133 -0.62 18.81 4.83
C ARG A 133 0.02 20.02 4.11
N LYS A 134 1.35 20.08 4.06
CA LYS A 134 2.06 21.10 3.27
C LYS A 134 1.75 20.97 1.77
N ALA A 135 1.71 19.73 1.27
CA ALA A 135 1.33 19.46 -0.11
C ALA A 135 -0.14 19.86 -0.41
N LEU A 136 -1.07 19.61 0.51
CA LEU A 136 -2.44 20.11 0.39
C LEU A 136 -2.51 21.65 0.29
N ALA A 137 -1.78 22.35 1.15
CA ALA A 137 -1.73 23.83 1.10
C ALA A 137 -1.16 24.34 -0.24
N VAL A 138 -0.15 23.69 -0.79
CA VAL A 138 0.41 23.99 -2.12
C VAL A 138 -0.62 23.71 -3.22
N TYR A 139 -1.28 22.57 -3.17
CA TYR A 139 -2.34 22.18 -4.11
C TYR A 139 -3.46 23.22 -4.16
N LEU A 140 -3.95 23.64 -2.99
CA LEU A 140 -5.02 24.65 -2.90
C LEU A 140 -4.57 26.05 -3.36
N LYS A 141 -3.32 26.44 -3.11
CA LYS A 141 -2.74 27.66 -3.69
C LYS A 141 -2.68 27.65 -5.22
N GLY A 142 -2.65 26.47 -5.84
CA GLY A 142 -2.75 26.33 -7.29
C GLY A 142 -4.18 26.51 -7.83
N ILE A 143 -5.20 26.39 -6.96
CA ILE A 143 -6.62 26.53 -7.33
C ILE A 143 -7.15 27.93 -6.95
N TYR A 144 -6.75 28.44 -5.78
CA TYR A 144 -7.27 29.68 -5.21
C TYR A 144 -6.18 30.77 -5.17
N THR A 145 -6.53 31.96 -5.63
CA THR A 145 -5.61 33.12 -5.68
C THR A 145 -5.14 33.53 -4.29
N ASP A 146 -6.03 33.45 -3.31
CA ASP A 146 -5.80 33.86 -1.91
C ASP A 146 -6.66 33.04 -0.94
N VAL A 147 -6.50 33.28 0.34
CA VAL A 147 -7.24 32.60 1.39
C VAL A 147 -8.70 33.04 1.46
N GLU A 148 -9.01 34.24 1.05
CA GLU A 148 -10.37 34.80 0.99
C GLU A 148 -11.20 34.02 -0.07
N ALA A 149 -10.62 33.76 -1.24
CA ALA A 149 -11.26 32.94 -2.28
C ALA A 149 -11.50 31.51 -1.80
N LEU A 150 -10.52 30.90 -1.10
CA LEU A 150 -10.67 29.60 -0.48
C LEU A 150 -11.79 29.60 0.58
N ASN A 151 -11.77 30.58 1.50
CA ASN A 151 -12.77 30.72 2.56
C ASN A 151 -14.19 30.84 1.99
N LYS A 152 -14.36 31.63 0.94
CA LYS A 152 -15.65 31.78 0.25
C LYS A 152 -16.12 30.44 -0.36
N ALA A 153 -15.21 29.68 -0.95
CA ALA A 153 -15.53 28.40 -1.59
C ALA A 153 -15.81 27.29 -0.58
N TRP A 154 -15.07 27.27 0.53
CA TRP A 154 -15.15 26.24 1.56
C TRP A 154 -16.08 26.58 2.73
N GLU A 155 -16.60 27.82 2.77
CA GLU A 155 -17.40 28.35 3.89
C GLU A 155 -16.63 28.27 5.22
N THR A 156 -15.39 28.78 5.22
CA THR A 156 -14.45 28.77 6.34
C THR A 156 -13.96 30.19 6.68
N ASP A 157 -13.18 30.30 7.78
CA ASP A 157 -12.60 31.55 8.29
C ASP A 157 -11.08 31.43 8.52
N LEU A 158 -10.39 30.66 7.66
CA LEU A 158 -8.94 30.47 7.73
C LEU A 158 -8.23 31.83 7.63
N LYS A 159 -7.16 32.01 8.40
CA LYS A 159 -6.33 33.23 8.35
C LYS A 159 -5.30 33.19 7.24
N SER A 160 -4.87 31.97 6.88
CA SER A 160 -3.95 31.70 5.79
C SER A 160 -4.02 30.25 5.37
N PHE A 161 -3.47 29.90 4.21
CA PHE A 161 -3.27 28.49 3.84
C PHE A 161 -2.44 27.71 4.85
N ASN A 162 -1.60 28.38 5.64
CA ASN A 162 -0.78 27.77 6.68
C ASN A 162 -1.62 27.19 7.83
N ASP A 163 -2.83 27.69 8.04
CA ASP A 163 -3.75 27.14 9.03
C ASP A 163 -4.05 25.67 8.75
N LEU A 164 -4.15 25.25 7.48
CA LEU A 164 -4.34 23.86 7.09
C LEU A 164 -3.15 22.96 7.46
N ILE A 165 -1.97 23.55 7.58
CA ILE A 165 -0.77 22.83 8.00
C ILE A 165 -0.73 22.68 9.52
N GLU A 166 -1.03 23.76 10.26
CA GLU A 166 -0.71 23.89 11.67
C GLU A 166 -1.88 23.58 12.63
N LYS A 167 -3.13 23.66 12.12
CA LYS A 167 -4.34 23.49 12.95
C LYS A 167 -5.08 22.21 12.59
N ASN A 168 -5.80 21.65 13.56
CA ASN A 168 -6.71 20.54 13.34
C ASN A 168 -8.11 21.04 13.00
N PHE A 169 -8.75 20.35 12.05
CA PHE A 169 -10.09 20.67 11.58
C PHE A 169 -10.91 19.40 11.52
N ARG A 170 -12.06 19.42 12.19
CA ARG A 170 -12.98 18.28 12.15
C ARG A 170 -13.91 18.40 10.95
N ARG A 171 -14.08 17.28 10.23
CA ARG A 171 -15.07 17.11 9.17
C ARG A 171 -15.02 18.25 8.14
N MET A 172 -13.84 18.63 7.71
CA MET A 172 -13.66 19.77 6.78
C MET A 172 -14.42 19.55 5.46
N GLN A 173 -14.57 18.32 5.02
CA GLN A 173 -15.36 17.93 3.83
C GLN A 173 -16.84 18.33 3.91
N ASP A 174 -17.39 18.49 5.12
CA ASP A 174 -18.81 18.80 5.32
C ASP A 174 -19.11 20.30 5.29
N ARG A 175 -18.09 21.17 5.19
CA ARG A 175 -18.24 22.63 5.16
C ARG A 175 -19.00 23.10 3.93
N SER A 176 -18.59 22.62 2.75
CA SER A 176 -19.27 22.91 1.50
C SER A 176 -19.06 21.79 0.49
N LYS A 177 -19.87 21.76 -0.59
CA LYS A 177 -19.66 20.85 -1.71
C LYS A 177 -18.27 21.01 -2.34
N LYS A 178 -17.78 22.26 -2.39
CA LYS A 178 -16.47 22.57 -2.97
C LYS A 178 -15.34 22.08 -2.09
N ALA A 179 -15.44 22.24 -0.77
CA ALA A 179 -14.47 21.67 0.18
C ALA A 179 -14.42 20.14 0.05
N SER A 180 -15.58 19.47 -0.02
CA SER A 180 -15.66 18.04 -0.22
C SER A 180 -14.95 17.60 -1.50
N GLN A 181 -15.22 18.28 -2.63
CA GLN A 181 -14.63 17.94 -3.92
C GLN A 181 -13.11 18.13 -3.94
N ASP A 182 -12.62 19.30 -3.50
CA ASP A 182 -11.18 19.59 -3.51
C ASP A 182 -10.38 18.61 -2.64
N LEU A 183 -10.94 18.27 -1.46
CA LEU A 183 -10.32 17.30 -0.57
C LEU A 183 -10.39 15.88 -1.14
N TRP A 184 -11.46 15.55 -1.87
CA TRP A 184 -11.56 14.26 -2.54
C TRP A 184 -10.55 14.14 -3.68
N ASP A 185 -10.40 15.19 -4.49
CA ASP A 185 -9.43 15.25 -5.58
C ASP A 185 -7.99 15.14 -5.05
N PHE A 186 -7.70 15.82 -3.94
CA PHE A 186 -6.39 15.68 -3.28
C PHE A 186 -6.20 14.29 -2.66
N SER A 187 -7.24 13.66 -2.12
CA SER A 187 -7.19 12.27 -1.65
C SER A 187 -6.79 11.30 -2.78
N GLY A 188 -7.29 11.53 -3.99
CA GLY A 188 -6.85 10.78 -5.18
C GLY A 188 -5.35 10.95 -5.46
N GLN A 189 -4.80 12.16 -5.30
CA GLN A 189 -3.36 12.40 -5.43
C GLN A 189 -2.56 11.72 -4.30
N MET A 190 -3.08 11.72 -3.06
CA MET A 190 -2.46 11.00 -1.94
C MET A 190 -2.35 9.51 -2.23
N VAL A 191 -3.44 8.87 -2.71
CA VAL A 191 -3.46 7.44 -3.06
C VAL A 191 -2.54 7.15 -4.24
N SER A 192 -2.54 8.01 -5.27
CA SER A 192 -1.61 7.89 -6.40
C SER A 192 -0.15 7.93 -5.93
N THR A 193 0.18 8.86 -5.03
CA THR A 193 1.54 8.99 -4.46
C THR A 193 1.90 7.79 -3.60
N TYR A 194 0.94 7.28 -2.80
CA TYR A 194 1.09 6.07 -1.98
C TYR A 194 1.54 4.86 -2.80
N VAL A 195 1.02 4.69 -4.01
CA VAL A 195 1.38 3.55 -4.87
C VAL A 195 2.58 3.85 -5.76
N SER A 196 2.64 5.05 -6.36
CA SER A 196 3.62 5.37 -7.41
C SER A 196 5.06 5.46 -6.90
N ILE A 197 5.29 5.99 -5.69
CA ILE A 197 6.65 6.09 -5.13
C ILE A 197 7.27 4.70 -4.92
N PRO A 198 6.65 3.78 -4.17
CA PRO A 198 7.20 2.43 -4.03
C PRO A 198 7.33 1.70 -5.37
N ALA A 199 6.32 1.81 -6.25
CA ALA A 199 6.38 1.17 -7.57
C ALA A 199 7.54 1.68 -8.43
N ALA A 200 7.83 2.98 -8.38
CA ALA A 200 8.98 3.55 -9.08
C ALA A 200 10.31 3.02 -8.53
N GLU A 201 10.42 2.87 -7.20
CA GLU A 201 11.63 2.29 -6.59
C GLU A 201 11.79 0.79 -6.90
N LEU A 202 10.68 0.04 -6.95
CA LEU A 202 10.70 -1.37 -7.37
C LEU A 202 11.24 -1.51 -8.80
N ARG A 203 10.76 -0.67 -9.74
CA ARG A 203 11.23 -0.69 -11.15
C ARG A 203 12.69 -0.32 -11.34
N LYS A 204 13.35 0.33 -10.37
CA LYS A 204 14.81 0.56 -10.41
C LYS A 204 15.58 -0.72 -10.07
N VAL A 205 14.98 -1.62 -9.31
CA VAL A 205 15.61 -2.90 -8.91
C VAL A 205 15.29 -3.98 -9.93
N ASP A 206 14.06 -4.04 -10.40
CA ASP A 206 13.54 -5.00 -11.37
C ASP A 206 12.66 -4.25 -12.39
N PRO A 207 13.23 -3.88 -13.57
CA PRO A 207 12.59 -3.07 -14.62
C PRO A 207 11.37 -3.69 -15.26
#